data_27fde14e73a94ab0190ec213b470a376
#
_entry.id   27fde14e73a94ab0190ec213b470a376
#
_cell.length_a   1.000
_cell.length_b   1.000
_cell.length_c   1.000
_cell.angle_alpha   90.00
_cell.angle_beta   90.00
_cell.angle_gamma   90.00
#
_symmetry.space_group_name_H-M   'P 1'
#
loop_
_entity.id
_entity.type
_entity.pdbx_description
1 polymer ?
#
loop_
_entity_poly.entity_id
_entity_poly.type
_entity_poly.pdbx_seq_one_letter_code
_entity_poly.pdbx_strand_id
1 'polypeptide(L)'
;MSLPIDGFMTEEQIAIQQLAHEVAEKEIRPIAMKLDHAADPADSYFMPHLGKKFDEVGLRTMSIPEEYGGGGIDDLFTHCIVGEELGWGDRGVVNMLLSSTKITRFMMAEKLTTLEQRKKWLTAYVKDPEFQISTASTEDNSGSENMLPYNGTDGGYQTTAVREGDYYIVNGRKRFISGAGYSKLYFVYVRTDKTKGINEGASLLMIPIGTPGMSFGRVHDKMGYRLNLNREIIFDNCKVPVENRLGPENYGITRIRSHLRGGDGLINAAAMVGLARAAYEAALEYAKERKQSGKKLIQHQAIGLKLVDMYSDVNAARAYVWQAARMVDHRDKVPVDPKMQGSASLYAHEMACRVTRDAMEIFGGSGVMRELPVEMYLRNAYNMMHSDGGIIMKKLKVMGQLNSEAGANIKRD
;
A
#
# COMPACT_ATOMS: atom_id res chain seq x y z
N MET A 1 -0.61 25.14 -4.03
CA MET A 1 0.87 25.19 -4.23
C MET A 1 1.21 24.63 -5.61
N SER A 2 2.34 25.03 -6.24
CA SER A 2 2.81 24.35 -7.45
C SER A 2 3.13 22.89 -7.15
N LEU A 3 2.85 21.99 -8.11
CA LEU A 3 3.22 20.58 -8.00
C LEU A 3 4.75 20.42 -7.86
N PRO A 4 5.22 19.42 -7.10
CA PRO A 4 6.65 19.18 -6.95
C PRO A 4 7.20 18.57 -8.24
N ILE A 5 7.88 19.39 -9.02
CA ILE A 5 8.53 19.01 -10.28
C ILE A 5 10.03 19.12 -10.08
N ASP A 6 10.80 18.15 -10.54
CA ASP A 6 12.25 18.25 -10.63
C ASP A 6 12.72 18.26 -12.09
N GLY A 7 13.95 18.70 -12.31
CA GLY A 7 14.52 18.83 -13.67
C GLY A 7 14.80 17.49 -14.38
N PHE A 8 14.48 16.36 -13.75
CA PHE A 8 14.69 15.01 -14.30
C PHE A 8 13.38 14.31 -14.68
N MET A 9 12.23 14.95 -14.48
CA MET A 9 10.94 14.42 -14.91
C MET A 9 10.75 14.62 -16.41
N THR A 10 10.22 13.60 -17.07
CA THR A 10 9.79 13.70 -18.48
C THR A 10 8.48 14.49 -18.56
N GLU A 11 8.17 15.00 -19.75
CA GLU A 11 6.87 15.67 -20.02
C GLU A 11 5.68 14.74 -19.74
N GLU A 12 5.82 13.44 -20.05
CA GLU A 12 4.81 12.43 -19.75
C GLU A 12 4.61 12.26 -18.24
N GLN A 13 5.68 12.18 -17.47
CA GLN A 13 5.62 12.07 -16.01
C GLN A 13 4.97 13.30 -15.38
N ILE A 14 5.25 14.50 -15.89
CA ILE A 14 4.59 15.73 -15.46
C ILE A 14 3.09 15.71 -15.79
N ALA A 15 2.72 15.27 -17.00
CA ALA A 15 1.33 15.16 -17.42
C ALA A 15 0.55 14.13 -16.55
N ILE A 16 1.13 12.98 -16.27
CA ILE A 16 0.55 11.95 -15.39
C ILE A 16 0.40 12.48 -13.96
N GLN A 17 1.39 13.23 -13.45
CA GLN A 17 1.29 13.87 -12.14
C GLN A 17 0.12 14.85 -12.08
N GLN A 18 0.00 15.73 -13.07
CA GLN A 18 -1.11 16.68 -13.17
C GLN A 18 -2.45 15.98 -13.20
N LEU A 19 -2.59 14.92 -14.01
CA LEU A 19 -3.79 14.12 -14.09
C LEU A 19 -4.15 13.48 -12.74
N ALA A 20 -3.18 12.86 -12.07
CA ALA A 20 -3.39 12.26 -10.75
C ALA A 20 -3.77 13.30 -9.69
N HIS A 21 -3.17 14.49 -9.74
CA HIS A 21 -3.53 15.62 -8.87
C HIS A 21 -4.96 16.08 -9.11
N GLU A 22 -5.34 16.27 -10.37
CA GLU A 22 -6.72 16.68 -10.72
C GLU A 22 -7.76 15.67 -10.22
N VAL A 23 -7.49 14.37 -10.35
CA VAL A 23 -8.37 13.33 -9.81
C VAL A 23 -8.42 13.41 -8.28
N ALA A 24 -7.28 13.62 -7.63
CA ALA A 24 -7.24 13.76 -6.17
C ALA A 24 -8.01 14.99 -5.68
N GLU A 25 -7.88 16.12 -6.37
CA GLU A 25 -8.55 17.36 -6.02
C GLU A 25 -10.07 17.32 -6.27
N LYS A 26 -10.48 16.80 -7.43
CA LYS A 26 -11.88 16.85 -7.87
C LYS A 26 -12.74 15.70 -7.36
N GLU A 27 -12.17 14.50 -7.24
CA GLU A 27 -12.93 13.27 -6.96
C GLU A 27 -12.70 12.72 -5.53
N ILE A 28 -11.54 12.99 -4.92
CA ILE A 28 -11.17 12.41 -3.63
C ILE A 28 -11.38 13.40 -2.47
N ARG A 29 -10.70 14.54 -2.50
CA ARG A 29 -10.73 15.52 -1.39
C ARG A 29 -12.13 15.98 -0.99
N PRO A 30 -13.06 16.26 -1.92
CA PRO A 30 -14.37 16.79 -1.55
C PRO A 30 -15.22 15.84 -0.70
N ILE A 31 -14.93 14.54 -0.76
CA ILE A 31 -15.70 13.50 -0.08
C ILE A 31 -14.94 12.78 1.02
N ALA A 32 -13.59 12.93 1.08
CA ALA A 32 -12.75 12.17 1.98
C ALA A 32 -13.17 12.30 3.45
N MET A 33 -13.38 13.52 3.95
CA MET A 33 -13.83 13.76 5.32
C MET A 33 -15.21 13.15 5.59
N LYS A 34 -16.17 13.32 4.68
CA LYS A 34 -17.51 12.75 4.83
C LYS A 34 -17.46 11.22 4.98
N LEU A 35 -16.66 10.56 4.15
CA LEU A 35 -16.49 9.12 4.17
C LEU A 35 -15.72 8.65 5.41
N ASP A 36 -14.66 9.37 5.80
CA ASP A 36 -13.92 9.08 7.03
C ASP A 36 -14.81 9.15 8.27
N HIS A 37 -15.79 10.05 8.28
CA HIS A 37 -16.72 10.25 9.39
C HIS A 37 -17.95 9.34 9.33
N ALA A 38 -18.08 8.45 8.34
CA ALA A 38 -19.20 7.52 8.27
C ALA A 38 -19.33 6.71 9.58
N ALA A 39 -20.54 6.64 10.11
CA ALA A 39 -20.81 5.94 11.36
C ALA A 39 -20.60 4.42 11.22
N ASP A 40 -21.08 3.84 10.11
CA ASP A 40 -20.75 2.47 9.72
C ASP A 40 -19.44 2.47 8.92
N PRO A 41 -18.40 1.73 9.37
CA PRO A 41 -17.16 1.61 8.62
C PRO A 41 -17.35 1.08 7.17
N ALA A 42 -18.42 0.36 6.89
CA ALA A 42 -18.73 -0.12 5.55
C ALA A 42 -19.08 1.03 4.59
N ASP A 43 -19.67 2.10 5.10
CA ASP A 43 -20.08 3.28 4.31
C ASP A 43 -18.90 4.20 3.97
N SER A 44 -17.72 3.98 4.55
CA SER A 44 -16.51 4.74 4.23
C SER A 44 -15.82 4.28 2.94
N TYR A 45 -16.28 3.18 2.33
CA TYR A 45 -15.66 2.61 1.15
C TYR A 45 -16.16 3.23 -0.15
N PHE A 46 -15.28 3.87 -0.87
CA PHE A 46 -15.58 4.62 -2.09
C PHE A 46 -15.01 4.01 -3.38
N MET A 47 -14.29 2.91 -3.27
CA MET A 47 -13.50 2.34 -4.35
C MET A 47 -14.26 1.99 -5.65
N PRO A 48 -15.52 1.49 -5.64
CA PRO A 48 -16.22 1.19 -6.90
C PRO A 48 -16.43 2.42 -7.78
N HIS A 49 -16.76 3.57 -7.19
CA HIS A 49 -16.93 4.82 -7.94
C HIS A 49 -15.59 5.33 -8.49
N LEU A 50 -14.56 5.36 -7.65
CA LEU A 50 -13.22 5.76 -8.07
C LEU A 50 -12.63 4.81 -9.11
N GLY A 51 -12.97 3.51 -9.06
CA GLY A 51 -12.54 2.53 -10.05
C GLY A 51 -12.88 2.94 -11.46
N LYS A 52 -14.12 3.38 -11.68
CA LYS A 52 -14.57 3.90 -12.99
C LYS A 52 -13.83 5.18 -13.38
N LYS A 53 -13.67 6.13 -12.44
CA LYS A 53 -12.92 7.36 -12.72
C LYS A 53 -11.47 7.12 -13.07
N PHE A 54 -10.80 6.24 -12.35
CA PHE A 54 -9.42 5.87 -12.62
C PHE A 54 -9.28 5.12 -13.95
N ASP A 55 -10.29 4.33 -14.33
CA ASP A 55 -10.32 3.65 -15.62
C ASP A 55 -10.50 4.63 -16.79
N GLU A 56 -11.44 5.59 -16.66
CA GLU A 56 -11.70 6.65 -17.65
C GLU A 56 -10.43 7.46 -17.99
N VAL A 57 -9.53 7.65 -17.01
CA VAL A 57 -8.28 8.42 -17.18
C VAL A 57 -7.03 7.53 -17.31
N GLY A 58 -7.19 6.22 -17.41
CA GLY A 58 -6.08 5.27 -17.60
C GLY A 58 -5.25 4.96 -16.36
N LEU A 59 -5.49 5.60 -15.20
CA LEU A 59 -4.69 5.37 -13.98
C LEU A 59 -4.89 3.96 -13.39
N ARG A 60 -6.08 3.35 -13.59
CA ARG A 60 -6.37 2.01 -13.04
C ARG A 60 -5.56 0.91 -13.70
N THR A 61 -5.30 1.03 -14.99
CA THR A 61 -4.62 0.02 -15.80
C THR A 61 -3.21 0.40 -16.23
N MET A 62 -2.68 1.51 -15.69
CA MET A 62 -1.42 2.09 -16.12
C MET A 62 -0.24 1.10 -16.07
N SER A 63 -0.18 0.21 -15.07
CA SER A 63 0.91 -0.77 -14.91
C SER A 63 0.71 -2.07 -15.69
N ILE A 64 -0.48 -2.30 -16.25
CA ILE A 64 -0.76 -3.51 -17.02
C ILE A 64 -0.04 -3.41 -18.38
N PRO A 65 0.67 -4.46 -18.83
CA PRO A 65 1.33 -4.41 -20.15
C PRO A 65 0.34 -4.16 -21.29
N GLU A 66 0.79 -3.42 -22.29
CA GLU A 66 -0.01 -3.05 -23.48
C GLU A 66 -0.60 -4.26 -24.20
N GLU A 67 0.12 -5.38 -24.25
CA GLU A 67 -0.35 -6.64 -24.86
C GLU A 67 -1.63 -7.20 -24.19
N TYR A 68 -1.93 -6.78 -22.96
CA TYR A 68 -3.17 -7.13 -22.24
C TYR A 68 -4.18 -5.97 -22.20
N GLY A 69 -3.87 -4.84 -22.87
CA GLY A 69 -4.76 -3.68 -22.99
C GLY A 69 -4.56 -2.62 -21.89
N GLY A 70 -3.41 -2.60 -21.22
CA GLY A 70 -3.06 -1.59 -20.23
C GLY A 70 -2.17 -0.47 -20.77
N GLY A 71 -1.68 0.39 -19.89
CA GLY A 71 -0.82 1.53 -20.23
C GLY A 71 0.66 1.22 -20.37
N GLY A 72 1.11 0.02 -19.96
CA GLY A 72 2.51 -0.41 -20.09
C GLY A 72 3.53 0.35 -19.23
N ILE A 73 3.08 1.23 -18.32
CA ILE A 73 3.96 2.02 -17.46
C ILE A 73 4.50 1.12 -16.33
N ASP A 74 5.76 0.74 -16.42
CA ASP A 74 6.41 -0.22 -15.50
C ASP A 74 7.42 0.46 -14.55
N ASP A 75 7.76 1.73 -14.76
CA ASP A 75 8.72 2.44 -13.92
C ASP A 75 8.11 2.82 -12.57
N LEU A 76 8.87 2.51 -11.50
CA LEU A 76 8.43 2.71 -10.13
C LEU A 76 8.36 4.20 -9.77
N PHE A 77 9.20 5.02 -10.40
CA PHE A 77 9.22 6.46 -10.14
C PHE A 77 7.89 7.10 -10.54
N THR A 78 7.36 6.79 -11.73
CA THR A 78 6.02 7.27 -12.16
C THR A 78 4.92 6.80 -11.21
N HIS A 79 4.97 5.53 -10.76
CA HIS A 79 4.02 5.04 -9.77
C HIS A 79 4.13 5.78 -8.42
N CYS A 80 5.34 6.18 -8.00
CA CYS A 80 5.53 6.99 -6.79
C CYS A 80 4.95 8.40 -6.95
N ILE A 81 5.12 9.03 -8.12
CA ILE A 81 4.52 10.33 -8.42
C ILE A 81 2.99 10.26 -8.28
N VAL A 82 2.35 9.30 -8.94
CA VAL A 82 0.90 9.08 -8.84
C VAL A 82 0.49 8.76 -7.40
N GLY A 83 1.26 7.90 -6.73
CA GLY A 83 1.02 7.54 -5.33
C GLY A 83 1.06 8.74 -4.37
N GLU A 84 1.95 9.71 -4.61
CA GLU A 84 2.04 10.94 -3.83
C GLU A 84 0.79 11.82 -4.05
N GLU A 85 0.36 12.03 -5.29
CA GLU A 85 -0.82 12.86 -5.59
C GLU A 85 -2.11 12.24 -5.05
N LEU A 86 -2.29 10.93 -5.21
CA LEU A 86 -3.44 10.24 -4.63
C LEU A 86 -3.41 10.26 -3.09
N GLY A 87 -2.21 10.12 -2.48
CA GLY A 87 -2.01 10.23 -1.04
C GLY A 87 -2.30 11.62 -0.49
N TRP A 88 -2.09 12.67 -1.29
CA TRP A 88 -2.48 14.04 -0.99
C TRP A 88 -4.02 14.19 -0.98
N GLY A 89 -4.72 13.47 -1.84
CA GLY A 89 -6.18 13.39 -1.82
C GLY A 89 -6.70 12.69 -0.56
N ASP A 90 -6.43 11.41 -0.46
CA ASP A 90 -6.58 10.58 0.74
C ASP A 90 -5.71 9.32 0.62
N ARG A 91 -5.02 8.97 1.70
CA ARG A 91 -4.11 7.82 1.73
C ARG A 91 -4.82 6.49 1.44
N GLY A 92 -6.09 6.33 1.82
CA GLY A 92 -6.87 5.11 1.64
C GLY A 92 -7.07 4.73 0.18
N VAL A 93 -7.18 5.73 -0.67
CA VAL A 93 -7.44 5.56 -2.11
C VAL A 93 -6.26 4.97 -2.87
N VAL A 94 -5.03 5.14 -2.39
CA VAL A 94 -3.80 4.63 -3.04
C VAL A 94 -3.84 3.11 -3.25
N ASN A 95 -4.67 2.38 -2.52
CA ASN A 95 -4.84 0.94 -2.73
C ASN A 95 -5.39 0.58 -4.11
N MET A 96 -6.03 1.49 -4.83
CA MET A 96 -6.44 1.25 -6.22
C MET A 96 -5.23 1.15 -7.14
N LEU A 97 -4.30 2.10 -7.02
CA LEU A 97 -3.02 2.04 -7.72
C LEU A 97 -2.24 0.77 -7.35
N LEU A 98 -2.20 0.44 -6.06
CA LEU A 98 -1.55 -0.77 -5.58
C LEU A 98 -2.24 -2.06 -6.06
N SER A 99 -3.53 -2.05 -6.37
CA SER A 99 -4.22 -3.18 -6.98
C SER A 99 -3.66 -3.47 -8.37
N SER A 100 -3.51 -2.45 -9.20
CA SER A 100 -2.91 -2.54 -10.54
C SER A 100 -1.46 -3.05 -10.48
N THR A 101 -0.60 -2.40 -9.69
CA THR A 101 0.81 -2.79 -9.59
C THR A 101 0.98 -4.20 -9.02
N LYS A 102 0.11 -4.63 -8.09
CA LYS A 102 0.16 -5.98 -7.52
C LYS A 102 -0.25 -7.04 -8.51
N ILE A 103 -1.37 -6.87 -9.26
CA ILE A 103 -1.76 -7.88 -10.23
C ILE A 103 -0.71 -8.03 -11.33
N THR A 104 -0.16 -6.92 -11.82
CA THR A 104 0.94 -6.95 -12.79
C THR A 104 2.13 -7.72 -12.24
N ARG A 105 2.57 -7.39 -11.02
CA ARG A 105 3.71 -8.03 -10.37
C ARG A 105 3.52 -9.53 -10.17
N PHE A 106 2.33 -9.97 -9.76
CA PHE A 106 2.05 -11.40 -9.60
C PHE A 106 1.97 -12.10 -10.94
N MET A 107 1.26 -11.53 -11.90
CA MET A 107 1.03 -12.18 -13.20
C MET A 107 2.28 -12.19 -14.08
N MET A 108 3.09 -11.14 -14.05
CA MET A 108 4.34 -11.08 -14.83
C MET A 108 5.52 -11.81 -14.18
N ALA A 109 5.32 -12.43 -13.01
CA ALA A 109 6.31 -13.32 -12.41
C ALA A 109 6.31 -14.70 -13.13
N GLU A 110 7.06 -14.82 -14.23
CA GLU A 110 7.05 -15.98 -15.13
C GLU A 110 7.30 -17.34 -14.46
N LYS A 111 8.12 -17.35 -13.40
CA LYS A 111 8.37 -18.57 -12.61
C LYS A 111 7.20 -19.00 -11.73
N LEU A 112 6.20 -18.11 -11.54
CA LEU A 112 5.02 -18.36 -10.72
C LEU A 112 3.76 -18.57 -11.55
N THR A 113 3.72 -18.09 -12.80
CA THR A 113 2.48 -18.04 -13.60
C THR A 113 2.63 -18.73 -14.94
N THR A 114 1.52 -19.32 -15.42
CA THR A 114 1.39 -19.80 -16.80
C THR A 114 0.88 -18.67 -17.72
N LEU A 115 1.05 -18.85 -19.02
CA LEU A 115 0.51 -17.91 -20.01
C LEU A 115 -1.02 -17.80 -19.95
N GLU A 116 -1.71 -18.93 -19.71
CA GLU A 116 -3.17 -18.96 -19.56
C GLU A 116 -3.60 -18.14 -18.33
N GLN A 117 -2.93 -18.30 -17.19
CA GLN A 117 -3.22 -17.52 -15.99
C GLN A 117 -3.05 -16.01 -16.25
N ARG A 118 -1.95 -15.61 -16.93
CA ARG A 118 -1.70 -14.20 -17.29
C ARG A 118 -2.82 -13.64 -18.17
N LYS A 119 -3.14 -14.33 -19.28
CA LYS A 119 -4.20 -13.92 -20.21
C LYS A 119 -5.55 -13.83 -19.49
N LYS A 120 -5.92 -14.86 -18.71
CA LYS A 120 -7.18 -14.88 -17.97
C LYS A 120 -7.33 -13.68 -17.03
N TRP A 121 -6.37 -13.46 -16.17
CA TRP A 121 -6.54 -12.52 -15.06
C TRP A 121 -6.20 -11.08 -15.44
N LEU A 122 -5.20 -10.82 -16.29
CA LEU A 122 -4.90 -9.46 -16.75
C LEU A 122 -6.01 -8.95 -17.68
N THR A 123 -6.52 -9.78 -18.59
CA THR A 123 -7.66 -9.41 -19.46
C THR A 123 -8.94 -9.16 -18.62
N ALA A 124 -9.21 -10.00 -17.62
CA ALA A 124 -10.35 -9.80 -16.73
C ALA A 124 -10.23 -8.50 -15.94
N TYR A 125 -9.02 -8.18 -15.44
CA TYR A 125 -8.74 -6.93 -14.75
C TYR A 125 -8.99 -5.72 -15.63
N VAL A 126 -8.47 -5.71 -16.85
CA VAL A 126 -8.63 -4.58 -17.78
C VAL A 126 -10.09 -4.37 -18.17
N LYS A 127 -10.84 -5.42 -18.42
CA LYS A 127 -12.24 -5.34 -18.90
C LYS A 127 -13.25 -4.89 -17.84
N ASP A 128 -12.95 -5.04 -16.57
CA ASP A 128 -13.87 -4.73 -15.49
C ASP A 128 -13.34 -3.58 -14.63
N PRO A 129 -13.89 -2.34 -14.77
CA PRO A 129 -13.47 -1.17 -13.99
C PRO A 129 -13.56 -1.35 -12.47
N GLU A 130 -14.37 -2.28 -12.00
CA GLU A 130 -14.52 -2.61 -10.59
C GLU A 130 -13.59 -3.73 -10.13
N PHE A 131 -12.78 -4.30 -11.03
CA PHE A 131 -11.88 -5.38 -10.68
C PHE A 131 -10.75 -4.85 -9.78
N GLN A 132 -10.78 -5.27 -8.53
CA GLN A 132 -9.75 -5.06 -7.54
C GLN A 132 -9.14 -6.39 -7.15
N ILE A 133 -7.90 -6.37 -6.67
CA ILE A 133 -7.27 -7.54 -6.07
C ILE A 133 -6.90 -7.30 -4.62
N SER A 134 -6.84 -8.37 -3.85
CA SER A 134 -6.33 -8.35 -2.48
C SER A 134 -5.24 -9.39 -2.28
N THR A 135 -4.30 -9.07 -1.40
CA THR A 135 -3.32 -10.05 -0.89
C THR A 135 -3.69 -10.41 0.53
N ALA A 136 -3.91 -11.70 0.79
CA ALA A 136 -4.35 -12.21 2.08
C ALA A 136 -3.22 -13.00 2.75
N SER A 137 -2.56 -12.36 3.72
CA SER A 137 -1.40 -12.89 4.45
C SER A 137 -1.70 -13.01 5.94
N THR A 138 -2.08 -11.92 6.59
CA THR A 138 -2.24 -11.79 8.04
C THR A 138 -3.37 -12.66 8.58
N GLU A 139 -3.16 -13.24 9.76
CA GLU A 139 -4.09 -14.04 10.53
C GLU A 139 -4.15 -13.55 11.99
N ASP A 140 -5.00 -14.17 12.85
CA ASP A 140 -5.10 -13.77 14.26
C ASP A 140 -3.77 -13.92 15.02
N ASN A 141 -3.02 -14.98 14.73
CA ASN A 141 -1.76 -15.32 15.38
C ASN A 141 -0.54 -15.25 14.44
N SER A 142 -0.68 -14.60 13.29
CA SER A 142 0.39 -14.52 12.29
C SER A 142 0.30 -13.21 11.52
N GLY A 143 1.36 -12.41 11.58
CA GLY A 143 1.37 -11.08 10.98
C GLY A 143 2.72 -10.72 10.38
N SER A 144 3.37 -9.74 10.95
CA SER A 144 4.61 -9.16 10.42
C SER A 144 5.81 -10.11 10.47
N GLU A 145 5.82 -11.11 11.33
CA GLU A 145 6.86 -12.14 11.40
C GLU A 145 7.00 -12.93 10.08
N ASN A 146 5.93 -13.03 9.30
CA ASN A 146 5.95 -13.63 7.96
C ASN A 146 6.86 -12.87 6.97
N MET A 147 7.29 -11.68 7.31
CA MET A 147 8.20 -10.88 6.50
C MET A 147 9.68 -11.16 6.78
N LEU A 148 9.99 -11.92 7.82
CA LEU A 148 11.34 -12.35 8.18
C LEU A 148 11.51 -13.84 7.92
N PRO A 149 12.71 -14.30 7.55
CA PRO A 149 13.00 -15.73 7.44
C PRO A 149 12.69 -16.46 8.76
N TYR A 150 11.80 -17.44 8.70
CA TYR A 150 11.43 -18.27 9.84
C TYR A 150 11.05 -19.68 9.37
N ASN A 151 11.68 -20.71 9.93
CA ASN A 151 11.51 -22.09 9.51
C ASN A 151 10.81 -22.97 10.56
N GLY A 152 10.43 -22.42 11.72
CA GLY A 152 9.66 -23.14 12.74
C GLY A 152 8.26 -23.50 12.24
N THR A 153 7.72 -24.61 12.75
CA THR A 153 6.39 -25.10 12.41
C THR A 153 5.29 -24.50 13.26
N ASP A 154 5.67 -23.89 14.37
CA ASP A 154 4.81 -23.31 15.41
C ASP A 154 4.33 -21.88 15.10
N GLY A 155 4.94 -21.20 14.12
CA GLY A 155 4.59 -19.85 13.68
C GLY A 155 4.14 -19.79 12.22
N GLY A 156 3.83 -18.55 11.78
CA GLY A 156 3.39 -18.25 10.41
C GLY A 156 1.94 -18.65 10.14
N TYR A 157 1.61 -18.82 8.86
CA TYR A 157 0.23 -19.08 8.44
C TYR A 157 -0.35 -20.35 9.02
N GLN A 158 -1.55 -20.25 9.60
CA GLN A 158 -2.35 -21.38 10.09
C GLN A 158 -3.48 -21.75 9.13
N THR A 159 -3.86 -20.87 8.19
CA THR A 159 -4.75 -21.20 7.09
C THR A 159 -4.11 -22.28 6.23
N THR A 160 -4.78 -23.44 6.10
CA THR A 160 -4.25 -24.62 5.42
C THR A 160 -4.94 -24.86 4.09
N ALA A 161 -4.24 -25.52 3.18
CA ALA A 161 -4.79 -26.02 1.92
C ALA A 161 -4.32 -27.46 1.72
N VAL A 162 -5.26 -28.39 1.78
CA VAL A 162 -5.02 -29.83 1.54
C VAL A 162 -5.43 -30.18 0.14
N ARG A 163 -4.57 -30.82 -0.63
CA ARG A 163 -4.87 -31.23 -1.99
C ARG A 163 -5.75 -32.49 -2.00
N GLU A 164 -6.88 -32.41 -2.70
CA GLU A 164 -7.80 -33.53 -2.95
C GLU A 164 -8.09 -33.59 -4.46
N GLY A 165 -7.39 -34.47 -5.16
CA GLY A 165 -7.47 -34.57 -6.62
C GLY A 165 -7.07 -33.30 -7.33
N ASP A 166 -8.00 -32.69 -8.07
CA ASP A 166 -7.79 -31.45 -8.84
C ASP A 166 -8.11 -30.18 -8.06
N TYR A 167 -8.31 -30.29 -6.76
CA TYR A 167 -8.65 -29.15 -5.90
C TYR A 167 -7.78 -29.09 -4.65
N TYR A 168 -7.66 -27.89 -4.11
CA TYR A 168 -7.26 -27.62 -2.73
C TYR A 168 -8.50 -27.37 -1.89
N ILE A 169 -8.60 -28.02 -0.74
CA ILE A 169 -9.59 -27.71 0.31
C ILE A 169 -8.93 -26.75 1.29
N VAL A 170 -9.37 -25.50 1.27
CA VAL A 170 -8.80 -24.42 2.08
C VAL A 170 -9.63 -24.23 3.34
N ASN A 171 -8.97 -24.22 4.50
CA ASN A 171 -9.59 -23.99 5.80
C ASN A 171 -8.78 -23.00 6.62
N GLY A 172 -9.44 -22.03 7.25
CA GLY A 172 -8.81 -21.02 8.10
C GLY A 172 -9.42 -19.63 7.95
N ARG A 173 -8.70 -18.62 8.46
CA ARG A 173 -9.16 -17.24 8.46
C ARG A 173 -8.01 -16.28 8.23
N LYS A 174 -8.25 -15.29 7.36
CA LYS A 174 -7.34 -14.15 7.17
C LYS A 174 -7.96 -12.89 7.77
N ARG A 175 -7.12 -12.01 8.31
CA ARG A 175 -7.56 -10.82 9.03
C ARG A 175 -6.94 -9.55 8.47
N PHE A 176 -7.65 -8.42 8.64
CA PHE A 176 -7.22 -7.08 8.18
C PHE A 176 -6.99 -6.98 6.66
N ILE A 177 -7.71 -7.78 5.87
CA ILE A 177 -7.48 -7.82 4.43
C ILE A 177 -8.14 -6.62 3.75
N SER A 178 -7.30 -5.79 3.11
CA SER A 178 -7.74 -4.62 2.35
C SER A 178 -8.58 -5.04 1.15
N GLY A 179 -9.74 -4.40 0.98
CA GLY A 179 -10.67 -4.69 -0.13
C GLY A 179 -11.40 -6.02 -0.01
N ALA A 180 -11.30 -6.74 1.13
CA ALA A 180 -12.02 -7.99 1.33
C ALA A 180 -13.54 -7.78 1.27
N GLY A 181 -14.22 -8.60 0.45
CA GLY A 181 -15.64 -8.49 0.14
C GLY A 181 -15.97 -7.66 -1.11
N TYR A 182 -14.98 -6.95 -1.66
CA TYR A 182 -15.10 -6.16 -2.89
C TYR A 182 -14.12 -6.59 -3.98
N SER A 183 -12.90 -7.01 -3.61
CA SER A 183 -11.93 -7.52 -4.57
C SER A 183 -12.46 -8.75 -5.29
N LYS A 184 -12.25 -8.80 -6.60
CA LYS A 184 -12.70 -9.91 -7.45
C LYS A 184 -11.76 -11.11 -7.37
N LEU A 185 -10.49 -10.89 -6.99
CA LEU A 185 -9.46 -11.92 -6.90
C LEU A 185 -8.59 -11.72 -5.65
N TYR A 186 -8.32 -12.81 -4.95
CA TYR A 186 -7.50 -12.84 -3.73
C TYR A 186 -6.27 -13.71 -3.93
N PHE A 187 -5.09 -13.15 -3.66
CA PHE A 187 -3.83 -13.86 -3.57
C PHE A 187 -3.63 -14.29 -2.12
N VAL A 188 -3.88 -15.56 -1.83
CA VAL A 188 -3.97 -16.10 -0.48
C VAL A 188 -2.76 -16.97 -0.18
N TYR A 189 -1.94 -16.56 0.81
CA TYR A 189 -0.87 -17.39 1.34
C TYR A 189 -1.45 -18.43 2.27
N VAL A 190 -1.15 -19.70 2.00
CA VAL A 190 -1.67 -20.86 2.75
C VAL A 190 -0.54 -21.80 3.11
N ARG A 191 -0.74 -22.64 4.13
CA ARG A 191 0.16 -23.72 4.47
C ARG A 191 -0.33 -25.01 3.83
N THR A 192 0.44 -25.53 2.88
CA THR A 192 0.17 -26.79 2.18
C THR A 192 0.91 -27.97 2.81
N ASP A 193 1.99 -27.73 3.56
CA ASP A 193 2.68 -28.72 4.36
C ASP A 193 2.86 -28.23 5.81
N LYS A 194 2.10 -28.83 6.75
CA LYS A 194 2.16 -28.48 8.19
C LYS A 194 3.41 -28.97 8.90
N THR A 195 4.13 -29.91 8.32
CA THR A 195 5.35 -30.47 8.90
C THR A 195 6.56 -29.57 8.72
N LYS A 196 6.40 -28.49 7.93
CA LYS A 196 7.44 -27.51 7.59
C LYS A 196 7.01 -26.10 7.94
N GLY A 197 7.98 -25.22 8.18
CA GLY A 197 7.75 -23.79 8.32
C GLY A 197 7.30 -23.14 7.01
N ILE A 198 6.86 -21.88 7.07
CA ILE A 198 6.30 -21.16 5.90
C ILE A 198 7.31 -20.96 4.75
N ASN A 199 8.61 -21.04 5.01
CA ASN A 199 9.63 -20.94 3.97
C ASN A 199 9.77 -22.20 3.10
N GLU A 200 9.17 -23.32 3.51
CA GLU A 200 9.21 -24.60 2.79
C GLU A 200 7.85 -25.27 2.69
N GLY A 201 6.87 -24.88 3.50
CA GLY A 201 5.53 -25.49 3.56
C GLY A 201 4.40 -24.56 3.13
N ALA A 202 4.69 -23.35 2.62
CA ALA A 202 3.66 -22.43 2.16
C ALA A 202 3.54 -22.41 0.63
N SER A 203 2.32 -22.19 0.17
CA SER A 203 1.94 -21.98 -1.23
C SER A 203 1.11 -20.70 -1.38
N LEU A 204 0.95 -20.24 -2.61
CA LEU A 204 0.14 -19.06 -2.95
C LEU A 204 -1.00 -19.50 -3.89
N LEU A 205 -2.24 -19.21 -3.48
CA LEU A 205 -3.43 -19.52 -4.25
C LEU A 205 -4.15 -18.27 -4.72
N MET A 206 -4.66 -18.29 -5.95
CA MET A 206 -5.60 -17.30 -6.47
C MET A 206 -7.03 -17.78 -6.19
N ILE A 207 -7.77 -17.06 -5.38
CA ILE A 207 -9.15 -17.42 -5.02
C ILE A 207 -10.09 -16.32 -5.49
N PRO A 208 -10.91 -16.54 -6.52
CA PRO A 208 -11.93 -15.57 -6.95
C PRO A 208 -13.01 -15.37 -5.88
N ILE A 209 -13.61 -14.18 -5.86
CA ILE A 209 -14.79 -13.92 -5.03
C ILE A 209 -15.92 -14.88 -5.43
N GLY A 210 -16.71 -15.32 -4.46
CA GLY A 210 -17.81 -16.26 -4.69
C GLY A 210 -17.38 -17.73 -4.80
N THR A 211 -16.09 -18.04 -4.61
CA THR A 211 -15.65 -19.45 -4.50
C THR A 211 -16.40 -20.13 -3.35
N PRO A 212 -17.04 -21.31 -3.58
CA PRO A 212 -17.76 -22.02 -2.53
C PRO A 212 -16.90 -22.28 -1.30
N GLY A 213 -17.43 -21.99 -0.11
CA GLY A 213 -16.71 -22.09 1.17
C GLY A 213 -15.91 -20.84 1.54
N MET A 214 -15.95 -19.77 0.72
CA MET A 214 -15.37 -18.48 1.05
C MET A 214 -16.46 -17.52 1.53
N SER A 215 -16.22 -16.87 2.68
CA SER A 215 -17.11 -15.84 3.24
C SER A 215 -16.32 -14.73 3.88
N PHE A 216 -17.01 -13.64 4.29
CA PHE A 216 -16.38 -12.45 4.84
C PHE A 216 -16.95 -12.12 6.21
N GLY A 217 -16.06 -11.81 7.16
CA GLY A 217 -16.44 -11.33 8.48
C GLY A 217 -16.82 -9.84 8.46
N ARG A 218 -16.84 -9.23 9.65
CA ARG A 218 -17.17 -7.81 9.81
C ARG A 218 -16.15 -6.90 9.18
N VAL A 219 -16.58 -5.69 8.80
CA VAL A 219 -15.69 -4.57 8.48
C VAL A 219 -15.03 -4.08 9.77
N HIS A 220 -13.71 -3.87 9.73
CA HIS A 220 -12.99 -3.35 10.87
C HIS A 220 -13.15 -1.83 10.99
N ASP A 221 -13.62 -1.37 12.15
CA ASP A 221 -13.65 0.04 12.49
C ASP A 221 -12.26 0.50 12.92
N LYS A 222 -11.60 1.27 12.07
CA LYS A 222 -10.21 1.72 12.27
C LYS A 222 -10.19 3.17 12.72
N MET A 223 -9.15 3.55 13.45
CA MET A 223 -8.93 4.95 13.84
C MET A 223 -8.71 5.88 12.65
N GLY A 224 -8.07 5.41 11.58
CA GLY A 224 -7.75 6.15 10.36
C GLY A 224 -7.69 5.22 9.15
N TYR A 225 -7.33 5.77 7.96
CA TYR A 225 -7.25 4.99 6.74
C TYR A 225 -8.61 4.33 6.39
N ARG A 226 -9.70 5.04 6.70
CA ARG A 226 -11.05 4.48 6.67
C ARG A 226 -11.57 4.26 5.26
N LEU A 227 -11.15 5.08 4.28
CA LEU A 227 -11.52 4.92 2.87
C LEU A 227 -10.98 3.62 2.25
N ASN A 228 -10.01 2.98 2.89
CA ASN A 228 -9.58 1.61 2.57
C ASN A 228 -10.27 0.61 3.50
N LEU A 229 -11.23 -0.12 3.00
CA LEU A 229 -11.96 -1.11 3.79
C LEU A 229 -11.09 -2.33 4.10
N ASN A 230 -11.14 -2.79 5.36
CA ASN A 230 -10.49 -4.02 5.80
C ASN A 230 -11.51 -4.96 6.44
N ARG A 231 -11.46 -6.25 6.08
CA ARG A 231 -12.32 -7.31 6.63
C ARG A 231 -11.54 -8.59 6.90
N GLU A 232 -12.20 -9.51 7.56
CA GLU A 232 -11.78 -10.91 7.63
C GLU A 232 -12.24 -11.67 6.38
N ILE A 233 -11.44 -12.65 5.97
CA ILE A 233 -11.84 -13.67 5.00
C ILE A 233 -11.85 -15.01 5.72
N ILE A 234 -12.94 -15.74 5.62
CA ILE A 234 -13.15 -17.04 6.26
C ILE A 234 -13.21 -18.08 5.16
N PHE A 235 -12.44 -19.14 5.31
CA PHE A 235 -12.44 -20.32 4.45
C PHE A 235 -12.92 -21.50 5.27
N ASP A 236 -14.04 -22.08 4.84
CA ASP A 236 -14.64 -23.28 5.42
C ASP A 236 -14.85 -24.30 4.29
N ASN A 237 -13.98 -25.29 4.24
CA ASN A 237 -13.92 -26.27 3.15
C ASN A 237 -13.95 -25.60 1.76
N CYS A 238 -13.25 -24.48 1.63
CA CYS A 238 -13.25 -23.68 0.41
C CYS A 238 -12.51 -24.44 -0.71
N LYS A 239 -13.24 -24.76 -1.77
CA LYS A 239 -12.77 -25.62 -2.86
C LYS A 239 -12.13 -24.80 -3.97
N VAL A 240 -10.80 -24.85 -4.07
CA VAL A 240 -9.98 -24.05 -5.00
C VAL A 240 -9.31 -24.95 -6.02
N PRO A 241 -9.51 -24.78 -7.35
CA PRO A 241 -8.83 -25.57 -8.38
C PRO A 241 -7.30 -25.51 -8.27
N VAL A 242 -6.62 -26.64 -8.51
CA VAL A 242 -5.12 -26.69 -8.49
C VAL A 242 -4.49 -25.74 -9.48
N GLU A 243 -5.15 -25.48 -10.60
CA GLU A 243 -4.74 -24.51 -11.62
C GLU A 243 -4.69 -23.06 -11.13
N ASN A 244 -5.33 -22.75 -10.01
CA ASN A 244 -5.29 -21.44 -9.37
C ASN A 244 -4.07 -21.26 -8.43
N ARG A 245 -3.17 -22.25 -8.35
CA ARG A 245 -1.92 -22.10 -7.60
C ARG A 245 -0.89 -21.31 -8.41
N LEU A 246 -0.19 -20.42 -7.75
CA LEU A 246 0.95 -19.71 -8.28
C LEU A 246 2.27 -20.38 -7.88
N GLY A 247 3.05 -20.78 -8.87
CA GLY A 247 4.30 -21.49 -8.68
C GLY A 247 4.15 -22.93 -8.19
N PRO A 248 5.27 -23.60 -7.85
CA PRO A 248 5.27 -24.96 -7.31
C PRO A 248 4.54 -25.04 -5.95
N GLU A 249 4.00 -26.20 -5.64
CA GLU A 249 3.47 -26.49 -4.30
C GLU A 249 4.62 -26.48 -3.27
N ASN A 250 4.34 -25.98 -2.07
CA ASN A 250 5.34 -25.84 -1.00
C ASN A 250 6.57 -25.02 -1.42
N TYR A 251 6.39 -24.05 -2.36
CA TYR A 251 7.51 -23.27 -2.85
C TYR A 251 8.11 -22.35 -1.77
N GLY A 252 7.32 -22.02 -0.76
CA GLY A 252 7.71 -21.21 0.38
C GLY A 252 7.64 -19.71 0.12
N ILE A 253 7.34 -18.96 1.17
CA ILE A 253 7.04 -17.53 1.08
C ILE A 253 8.22 -16.70 0.57
N THR A 254 9.45 -17.02 1.03
CA THR A 254 10.65 -16.26 0.63
C THR A 254 10.94 -16.43 -0.87
N ARG A 255 10.81 -17.64 -1.40
CA ARG A 255 11.00 -17.92 -2.84
C ARG A 255 9.90 -17.28 -3.68
N ILE A 256 8.62 -17.37 -3.24
CA ILE A 256 7.52 -16.68 -3.93
C ILE A 256 7.83 -15.19 -4.03
N ARG A 257 8.18 -14.56 -2.91
CA ARG A 257 8.47 -13.12 -2.86
C ARG A 257 9.70 -12.70 -3.67
N SER A 258 10.70 -13.56 -3.78
CA SER A 258 11.90 -13.25 -4.57
C SER A 258 11.65 -13.12 -6.07
N HIS A 259 10.55 -13.71 -6.57
CA HIS A 259 10.13 -13.56 -7.98
C HIS A 259 9.22 -12.36 -8.21
N LEU A 260 8.73 -11.74 -7.14
CA LEU A 260 7.89 -10.55 -7.26
C LEU A 260 8.78 -9.30 -7.30
N ARG A 261 8.62 -8.47 -8.32
CA ARG A 261 9.28 -7.16 -8.34
C ARG A 261 8.88 -6.38 -7.09
N GLY A 262 9.86 -5.79 -6.39
CA GLY A 262 9.61 -4.88 -5.28
C GLY A 262 9.02 -3.56 -5.76
N GLY A 263 8.55 -2.72 -4.83
CA GLY A 263 8.11 -1.36 -5.17
C GLY A 263 6.92 -0.86 -4.38
N ASP A 264 5.96 -1.71 -4.03
CA ASP A 264 4.77 -1.30 -3.27
C ASP A 264 5.12 -0.48 -2.01
N GLY A 265 6.24 -0.81 -1.36
CA GLY A 265 6.71 -0.09 -0.18
C GLY A 265 7.10 1.37 -0.46
N LEU A 266 7.64 1.66 -1.66
CA LEU A 266 7.98 3.02 -2.08
C LEU A 266 6.74 3.79 -2.55
N ILE A 267 5.79 3.14 -3.23
CA ILE A 267 4.49 3.76 -3.58
C ILE A 267 3.73 4.14 -2.29
N ASN A 268 3.73 3.25 -1.30
CA ASN A 268 3.17 3.55 0.02
C ASN A 268 3.90 4.71 0.71
N ALA A 269 5.23 4.78 0.59
CA ALA A 269 6.03 5.87 1.13
C ALA A 269 5.72 7.20 0.43
N ALA A 270 5.61 7.22 -0.89
CA ALA A 270 5.21 8.39 -1.66
C ALA A 270 3.81 8.89 -1.25
N ALA A 271 2.87 7.97 -1.02
CA ALA A 271 1.55 8.33 -0.51
C ALA A 271 1.59 8.96 0.90
N MET A 272 2.56 8.56 1.75
CA MET A 272 2.78 9.22 3.04
C MET A 272 3.37 10.62 2.89
N VAL A 273 4.22 10.84 1.87
CA VAL A 273 4.68 12.19 1.50
C VAL A 273 3.50 13.04 1.06
N GLY A 274 2.60 12.52 0.23
CA GLY A 274 1.37 13.20 -0.19
C GLY A 274 0.47 13.59 0.98
N LEU A 275 0.23 12.68 1.91
CA LEU A 275 -0.53 12.94 3.14
C LEU A 275 0.10 14.04 3.99
N ALA A 276 1.44 13.99 4.18
CA ALA A 276 2.17 15.02 4.93
C ALA A 276 2.13 16.38 4.23
N ARG A 277 2.24 16.38 2.89
CA ARG A 277 2.07 17.59 2.06
C ARG A 277 0.69 18.21 2.26
N ALA A 278 -0.37 17.41 2.22
CA ALA A 278 -1.74 17.89 2.47
C ALA A 278 -1.89 18.53 3.86
N ALA A 279 -1.30 17.92 4.89
CA ALA A 279 -1.30 18.46 6.24
C ALA A 279 -0.51 19.78 6.37
N TYR A 280 0.67 19.83 5.75
CA TYR A 280 1.49 21.06 5.69
C TYR A 280 0.76 22.20 4.97
N GLU A 281 0.18 21.95 3.80
CA GLU A 281 -0.56 22.94 3.03
C GLU A 281 -1.76 23.47 3.80
N ALA A 282 -2.54 22.59 4.44
CA ALA A 282 -3.65 22.99 5.29
C ALA A 282 -3.18 23.89 6.47
N ALA A 283 -2.08 23.52 7.12
CA ALA A 283 -1.51 24.31 8.22
C ALA A 283 -1.00 25.68 7.75
N LEU A 284 -0.37 25.73 6.59
CA LEU A 284 0.14 26.97 5.99
C LEU A 284 -1.01 27.93 5.65
N GLU A 285 -2.06 27.46 4.98
CA GLU A 285 -3.23 28.29 4.64
C GLU A 285 -3.95 28.78 5.91
N TYR A 286 -4.16 27.88 6.87
CA TYR A 286 -4.75 28.28 8.16
C TYR A 286 -3.88 29.36 8.87
N ALA A 287 -2.56 29.22 8.87
CA ALA A 287 -1.67 30.19 9.50
C ALA A 287 -1.66 31.57 8.78
N LYS A 288 -1.93 31.62 7.48
CA LYS A 288 -2.08 32.85 6.70
C LYS A 288 -3.37 33.61 7.01
N GLU A 289 -4.40 32.93 7.45
CA GLU A 289 -5.75 33.50 7.67
C GLU A 289 -6.02 33.77 9.15
N ARG A 290 -5.75 32.79 10.02
CA ARG A 290 -6.07 32.84 11.43
C ARG A 290 -5.28 33.92 12.16
N LYS A 291 -5.98 34.76 12.92
CA LYS A 291 -5.38 35.76 13.81
C LYS A 291 -5.42 35.30 15.26
N GLN A 292 -4.32 35.49 15.97
CA GLN A 292 -4.17 35.27 17.41
C GLN A 292 -3.25 36.36 17.98
N SER A 293 -3.55 36.89 19.16
CA SER A 293 -2.75 37.99 19.79
C SER A 293 -2.45 39.16 18.85
N GLY A 294 -3.49 39.60 18.11
CA GLY A 294 -3.44 40.80 17.26
C GLY A 294 -2.81 40.64 15.88
N LYS A 295 -2.22 39.48 15.53
CA LYS A 295 -1.58 39.26 14.23
C LYS A 295 -1.87 37.89 13.68
N LYS A 296 -1.61 37.64 12.38
CA LYS A 296 -1.77 36.33 11.75
C LYS A 296 -0.81 35.31 12.37
N LEU A 297 -1.22 34.02 12.42
CA LEU A 297 -0.39 32.96 13.01
C LEU A 297 0.98 32.87 12.34
N ILE A 298 1.06 32.99 11.02
CA ILE A 298 2.31 32.94 10.26
C ILE A 298 3.33 34.04 10.68
N GLN A 299 2.87 35.12 11.30
CA GLN A 299 3.71 36.22 11.79
C GLN A 299 4.30 35.94 13.19
N HIS A 300 3.94 34.84 13.82
CA HIS A 300 4.54 34.36 15.05
C HIS A 300 5.74 33.46 14.73
N GLN A 301 6.92 33.81 15.25
CA GLN A 301 8.15 33.07 14.95
C GLN A 301 8.03 31.56 15.22
N ALA A 302 7.44 31.19 16.35
CA ALA A 302 7.26 29.75 16.69
C ALA A 302 6.44 28.97 15.63
N ILE A 303 5.41 29.60 15.05
CA ILE A 303 4.63 29.02 13.97
C ILE A 303 5.41 29.01 12.66
N GLY A 304 6.11 30.12 12.34
CA GLY A 304 6.93 30.21 11.14
C GLY A 304 8.05 29.16 11.11
N LEU A 305 8.77 28.97 12.21
CA LEU A 305 9.81 27.95 12.34
C LEU A 305 9.25 26.53 12.15
N LYS A 306 8.11 26.24 12.80
CA LYS A 306 7.43 24.94 12.64
C LYS A 306 7.03 24.67 11.19
N LEU A 307 6.52 25.67 10.47
CA LEU A 307 6.20 25.54 9.04
C LEU A 307 7.45 25.30 8.18
N VAL A 308 8.60 25.88 8.52
CA VAL A 308 9.89 25.62 7.84
C VAL A 308 10.32 24.17 8.07
N ASP A 309 10.23 23.67 9.29
CA ASP A 309 10.56 22.28 9.61
C ASP A 309 9.66 21.29 8.86
N MET A 310 8.34 21.53 8.83
CA MET A 310 7.37 20.70 8.08
C MET A 310 7.69 20.71 6.57
N TYR A 311 7.98 21.88 5.99
CA TYR A 311 8.37 22.02 4.59
C TYR A 311 9.63 21.21 4.26
N SER A 312 10.65 21.35 5.11
CA SER A 312 11.94 20.68 4.97
C SER A 312 11.77 19.15 5.06
N ASP A 313 11.00 18.66 6.05
CA ASP A 313 10.70 17.26 6.27
C ASP A 313 10.00 16.63 5.06
N VAL A 314 8.96 17.28 4.52
CA VAL A 314 8.21 16.78 3.35
C VAL A 314 9.13 16.67 2.12
N ASN A 315 9.93 17.72 1.86
CA ASN A 315 10.81 17.72 0.68
C ASN A 315 11.98 16.74 0.81
N ALA A 316 12.56 16.59 2.00
CA ALA A 316 13.60 15.59 2.26
C ALA A 316 13.07 14.16 2.06
N ALA A 317 11.87 13.86 2.57
CA ALA A 317 11.25 12.56 2.40
C ALA A 317 10.92 12.27 0.92
N ARG A 318 10.37 13.25 0.20
CA ARG A 318 10.12 13.15 -1.25
C ARG A 318 11.39 12.84 -2.00
N ALA A 319 12.45 13.63 -1.80
CA ALA A 319 13.72 13.43 -2.48
C ALA A 319 14.27 12.02 -2.23
N TYR A 320 14.18 11.52 -1.00
CA TYR A 320 14.66 10.19 -0.65
C TYR A 320 13.83 9.08 -1.31
N VAL A 321 12.49 9.18 -1.29
CA VAL A 321 11.58 8.22 -1.93
C VAL A 321 11.79 8.21 -3.44
N TRP A 322 11.87 9.38 -4.08
CA TRP A 322 12.08 9.52 -5.52
C TRP A 322 13.43 8.98 -5.96
N GLN A 323 14.50 9.27 -5.19
CA GLN A 323 15.83 8.70 -5.46
C GLN A 323 15.80 7.17 -5.36
N ALA A 324 15.17 6.61 -4.32
CA ALA A 324 15.08 5.17 -4.15
C ALA A 324 14.29 4.51 -5.29
N ALA A 325 13.22 5.14 -5.78
CA ALA A 325 12.44 4.64 -6.90
C ALA A 325 13.25 4.64 -8.21
N ARG A 326 13.91 5.75 -8.55
CA ARG A 326 14.78 5.83 -9.72
C ARG A 326 15.93 4.83 -9.71
N MET A 327 16.52 4.57 -8.53
CA MET A 327 17.56 3.53 -8.42
C MET A 327 17.00 2.12 -8.72
N VAL A 328 15.77 1.84 -8.34
CA VAL A 328 15.11 0.57 -8.68
C VAL A 328 14.87 0.47 -10.18
N ASP A 329 14.43 1.54 -10.81
CA ASP A 329 14.19 1.60 -12.26
C ASP A 329 15.47 1.45 -13.09
N HIS A 330 16.59 1.93 -12.57
CA HIS A 330 17.90 1.85 -13.23
C HIS A 330 18.85 0.78 -12.66
N ARG A 331 18.28 -0.26 -12.01
CA ARG A 331 19.08 -1.36 -11.39
C ARG A 331 19.98 -2.14 -12.34
N ASP A 332 19.72 -2.05 -13.63
CA ASP A 332 20.58 -2.58 -14.70
C ASP A 332 21.84 -1.74 -14.94
N LYS A 333 21.83 -0.47 -14.58
CA LYS A 333 22.91 0.50 -14.80
C LYS A 333 23.68 0.87 -13.53
N VAL A 334 23.01 0.84 -12.37
CA VAL A 334 23.60 1.21 -11.08
C VAL A 334 23.31 0.15 -10.03
N PRO A 335 24.28 -0.16 -9.15
CA PRO A 335 24.03 -1.04 -8.01
C PRO A 335 22.96 -0.42 -7.10
N VAL A 336 21.90 -1.17 -6.84
CA VAL A 336 20.86 -0.76 -5.90
C VAL A 336 21.26 -1.17 -4.49
N ASP A 337 21.42 -0.19 -3.60
CA ASP A 337 21.54 -0.48 -2.17
C ASP A 337 20.20 -1.04 -1.65
N PRO A 338 20.14 -2.31 -1.24
CA PRO A 338 18.90 -2.93 -0.80
C PRO A 338 18.30 -2.27 0.45
N LYS A 339 19.12 -1.57 1.25
CA LYS A 339 18.70 -0.84 2.46
C LYS A 339 17.90 0.41 2.12
N MET A 340 18.15 1.01 0.95
CA MET A 340 17.62 2.32 0.58
C MET A 340 16.09 2.31 0.49
N GLN A 341 15.49 1.30 -0.13
CA GLN A 341 14.03 1.19 -0.25
C GLN A 341 13.35 1.11 1.13
N GLY A 342 13.92 0.27 2.02
CA GLY A 342 13.41 0.12 3.38
C GLY A 342 13.55 1.40 4.19
N SER A 343 14.70 2.06 4.10
CA SER A 343 15.01 3.29 4.83
C SER A 343 14.18 4.49 4.33
N ALA A 344 14.01 4.64 3.02
CA ALA A 344 13.16 5.69 2.45
C ALA A 344 11.69 5.51 2.87
N SER A 345 11.19 4.27 2.82
CA SER A 345 9.84 3.95 3.30
C SER A 345 9.69 4.24 4.80
N LEU A 346 10.66 3.83 5.63
CA LEU A 346 10.67 4.10 7.06
C LEU A 346 10.63 5.60 7.36
N TYR A 347 11.53 6.35 6.72
CA TYR A 347 11.64 7.80 6.93
C TYR A 347 10.35 8.54 6.57
N ALA A 348 9.74 8.21 5.41
CA ALA A 348 8.49 8.83 4.97
C ALA A 348 7.31 8.60 5.95
N HIS A 349 7.20 7.39 6.53
CA HIS A 349 6.15 7.10 7.51
C HIS A 349 6.36 7.87 8.82
N GLU A 350 7.58 7.87 9.37
CA GLU A 350 7.89 8.62 10.60
C GLU A 350 7.76 10.15 10.38
N MET A 351 8.19 10.65 9.23
CA MET A 351 8.03 12.04 8.83
C MET A 351 6.56 12.46 8.76
N ALA A 352 5.70 11.65 8.14
CA ALA A 352 4.28 11.97 8.04
C ALA A 352 3.61 12.07 9.42
N CYS A 353 4.00 11.24 10.39
CA CYS A 353 3.52 11.37 11.77
C CYS A 353 3.97 12.68 12.43
N ARG A 354 5.22 13.12 12.18
CA ARG A 354 5.70 14.40 12.71
C ARG A 354 4.94 15.58 12.10
N VAL A 355 4.86 15.63 10.77
CA VAL A 355 4.24 16.73 10.03
C VAL A 355 2.74 16.84 10.35
N THR A 356 2.01 15.74 10.40
CA THR A 356 0.57 15.76 10.72
C THR A 356 0.31 16.17 12.16
N ARG A 357 1.17 15.79 13.13
CA ARG A 357 1.12 16.28 14.49
C ARG A 357 1.35 17.78 14.54
N ASP A 358 2.37 18.28 13.88
CA ASP A 358 2.72 19.69 13.88
C ASP A 358 1.66 20.56 13.18
N ALA A 359 1.00 20.02 12.12
CA ALA A 359 -0.17 20.64 11.53
C ALA A 359 -1.30 20.82 12.55
N MET A 360 -1.61 19.74 13.29
CA MET A 360 -2.65 19.78 14.33
C MET A 360 -2.34 20.79 15.43
N GLU A 361 -1.06 20.92 15.85
CA GLU A 361 -0.63 21.93 16.82
C GLU A 361 -0.79 23.37 16.30
N ILE A 362 -0.55 23.63 15.01
CA ILE A 362 -0.79 24.94 14.39
C ILE A 362 -2.26 25.33 14.41
N PHE A 363 -3.16 24.35 14.20
CA PHE A 363 -4.60 24.58 14.32
C PHE A 363 -5.06 24.78 15.78
N GLY A 364 -4.27 24.35 16.76
CA GLY A 364 -4.60 24.44 18.17
C GLY A 364 -5.89 23.71 18.54
N GLY A 365 -6.75 24.29 19.35
CA GLY A 365 -8.03 23.69 19.73
C GLY A 365 -8.95 23.34 18.55
N SER A 366 -8.83 24.06 17.43
CA SER A 366 -9.54 23.72 16.19
C SER A 366 -9.02 22.43 15.53
N GLY A 367 -7.76 22.07 15.78
CA GLY A 367 -7.12 20.91 15.16
C GLY A 367 -7.69 19.55 15.62
N VAL A 368 -8.35 19.50 16.79
CA VAL A 368 -8.99 18.28 17.30
C VAL A 368 -10.46 18.16 16.91
N MET A 369 -10.99 19.15 16.17
CA MET A 369 -12.38 19.16 15.74
C MET A 369 -12.53 18.45 14.39
N ARG A 370 -13.53 17.55 14.30
CA ARG A 370 -13.76 16.74 13.10
C ARG A 370 -14.28 17.52 11.89
N GLU A 371 -14.64 18.79 12.04
CA GLU A 371 -14.99 19.71 10.95
C GLU A 371 -13.77 20.15 10.11
N LEU A 372 -12.55 19.87 10.59
CA LEU A 372 -11.30 20.25 9.92
C LEU A 372 -10.48 19.00 9.58
N PRO A 373 -9.70 19.01 8.50
CA PRO A 373 -9.09 17.79 7.97
C PRO A 373 -7.86 17.29 8.75
N VAL A 374 -7.26 18.14 9.61
CA VAL A 374 -5.94 17.83 10.18
C VAL A 374 -5.96 16.66 11.19
N GLU A 375 -7.06 16.46 11.90
CA GLU A 375 -7.22 15.32 12.80
C GLU A 375 -7.31 14.01 11.99
N MET A 376 -8.00 14.01 10.83
CA MET A 376 -8.06 12.88 9.92
C MET A 376 -6.66 12.56 9.35
N TYR A 377 -5.90 13.57 8.96
CA TYR A 377 -4.53 13.36 8.49
C TYR A 377 -3.65 12.73 9.56
N LEU A 378 -3.75 13.18 10.81
CA LEU A 378 -3.03 12.59 11.93
C LEU A 378 -3.40 11.11 12.11
N ARG A 379 -4.70 10.80 12.16
CA ARG A 379 -5.18 9.40 12.32
C ARG A 379 -4.72 8.51 11.15
N ASN A 380 -4.77 9.02 9.93
CA ASN A 380 -4.28 8.31 8.74
C ASN A 380 -2.78 8.02 8.85
N ALA A 381 -1.96 8.98 9.25
CA ALA A 381 -0.53 8.80 9.42
C ALA A 381 -0.19 7.74 10.49
N TYR A 382 -0.80 7.83 11.66
CA TYR A 382 -0.55 6.87 12.75
C TYR A 382 -1.08 5.46 12.44
N ASN A 383 -2.21 5.34 11.74
CA ASN A 383 -2.70 4.02 11.30
C ASN A 383 -1.66 3.32 10.39
N MET A 384 -0.99 4.08 9.52
CA MET A 384 -0.01 3.53 8.59
C MET A 384 1.31 3.10 9.26
N MET A 385 1.60 3.55 10.47
CA MET A 385 2.74 3.07 11.26
C MET A 385 2.66 1.56 11.56
N HIS A 386 1.45 1.01 11.59
CA HIS A 386 1.17 -0.39 11.92
C HIS A 386 0.69 -1.22 10.72
N SER A 387 0.64 -0.64 9.52
CA SER A 387 0.28 -1.33 8.29
C SER A 387 1.51 -1.83 7.54
N ASP A 388 1.32 -2.77 6.61
CA ASP A 388 2.39 -3.32 5.73
C ASP A 388 3.64 -3.79 6.50
N GLY A 389 3.42 -4.54 7.58
CA GLY A 389 4.46 -5.08 8.45
C GLY A 389 4.91 -4.13 9.55
N GLY A 390 4.45 -2.88 9.55
CA GLY A 390 4.78 -1.89 10.57
C GLY A 390 6.23 -1.40 10.54
N ILE A 391 6.49 -0.33 11.30
CA ILE A 391 7.79 0.34 11.33
C ILE A 391 8.90 -0.56 11.89
N ILE A 392 8.61 -1.32 12.96
CA ILE A 392 9.61 -2.18 13.60
C ILE A 392 10.13 -3.24 12.61
N MET A 393 9.22 -3.85 11.82
CA MET A 393 9.64 -4.85 10.84
C MET A 393 10.47 -4.26 9.70
N LYS A 394 10.16 -3.03 9.28
CA LYS A 394 10.99 -2.31 8.30
C LYS A 394 12.40 -2.07 8.86
N LYS A 395 12.52 -1.64 10.12
CA LYS A 395 13.82 -1.47 10.82
C LYS A 395 14.57 -2.80 10.92
N LEU A 396 13.91 -3.89 11.31
CA LEU A 396 14.53 -5.20 11.41
C LEU A 396 15.04 -5.73 10.07
N LYS A 397 14.34 -5.46 8.97
CA LYS A 397 14.81 -5.82 7.62
C LYS A 397 16.08 -5.07 7.24
N VAL A 398 16.11 -3.74 7.45
CA VAL A 398 17.30 -2.92 7.18
C VAL A 398 18.45 -3.36 8.07
N MET A 399 18.21 -3.63 9.36
CA MET A 399 19.19 -4.14 10.29
C MET A 399 19.75 -5.51 9.82
N GLY A 400 18.89 -6.40 9.34
CA GLY A 400 19.33 -7.70 8.80
C GLY A 400 20.26 -7.55 7.59
N GLN A 401 20.02 -6.56 6.73
CA GLN A 401 20.89 -6.23 5.60
C GLN A 401 22.25 -5.68 6.07
N LEU A 402 22.26 -4.77 7.05
CA LEU A 402 23.49 -4.24 7.65
C LEU A 402 24.33 -5.36 8.27
N ASN A 403 23.70 -6.28 9.00
CA ASN A 403 24.39 -7.41 9.62
C ASN A 403 24.95 -8.39 8.59
N SER A 404 24.24 -8.64 7.50
CA SER A 404 24.73 -9.48 6.40
C SER A 404 25.99 -8.89 5.76
N GLU A 405 26.05 -7.57 5.58
CA GLU A 405 27.23 -6.88 5.07
C GLU A 405 28.43 -6.98 6.04
N ALA A 406 28.17 -6.97 7.34
CA ALA A 406 29.20 -7.15 8.36
C ALA A 406 29.61 -8.63 8.58
N GLY A 407 29.06 -9.58 7.80
CA GLY A 407 29.27 -11.00 7.99
C GLY A 407 28.62 -11.58 9.26
N ALA A 408 27.77 -10.80 9.92
CA ALA A 408 27.07 -11.19 11.13
C ALA A 408 25.69 -11.76 10.77
N ASN A 409 25.54 -13.08 10.81
CA ASN A 409 24.23 -13.71 10.71
C ASN A 409 23.50 -13.57 12.05
N ILE A 410 22.37 -12.86 12.05
CA ILE A 410 21.45 -12.89 13.20
C ILE A 410 20.85 -14.29 13.24
N LYS A 411 21.33 -15.14 14.15
CA LYS A 411 20.58 -16.32 14.58
C LYS A 411 19.40 -15.81 15.41
N ARG A 412 18.20 -16.22 15.08
CA ARG A 412 17.05 -16.10 15.99
C ARG A 412 17.25 -17.17 17.06
N ASP A 413 17.40 -16.75 18.29
CA ASP A 413 17.26 -17.60 19.45
C ASP A 413 15.78 -17.96 19.62
#